data_cb6b614c4e0cfac1cac16920c39a3df7
#
_entry.id   cb6b614c4e0cfac1cac16920c39a3df7
#
_cell.length_a   1.000
_cell.length_b   1.000
_cell.length_c   1.000
_cell.angle_alpha   90.00
_cell.angle_beta   90.00
_cell.angle_gamma   90.00
#
_symmetry.space_group_name_H-M   'P 1'
#
loop_
_entity.id
_entity.type
_entity.pdbx_description
1 polymer ?
#
loop_
_entity_poly.entity_id
_entity_poly.type
_entity_poly.pdbx_seq_one_letter_code
_entity_poly.pdbx_strand_id
1 'polypeptide(L)'
;MNSKYIIIMEDIKLRLEDGSLIAGSKLPSVRQLSEYFSCSKNTVIKAYAELEKEHLIYSVPKSGYYVVNEYQKAKEENEVIDFLSAGPDKNVMPYVEFQHCMNQAIDQYKEELFTYSDQQGLYSLRVQLVKYLENLQVFTKPE
;
A
#
# COMPACT_ATOMS: atom_id res chain seq x y z
N MET A 1 -11.69 21.34 -14.33
CA MET A 1 -10.28 21.60 -13.92
C MET A 1 -9.88 20.51 -12.94
N ASN A 2 -9.02 19.58 -13.33
CA ASN A 2 -8.54 18.55 -12.42
C ASN A 2 -7.69 19.19 -11.31
N SER A 3 -7.92 18.81 -10.08
CA SER A 3 -7.15 19.31 -8.93
C SER A 3 -5.67 18.87 -9.08
N LYS A 4 -4.71 19.76 -8.79
CA LYS A 4 -3.27 19.48 -8.97
C LYS A 4 -2.81 18.19 -8.26
N TYR A 5 -3.44 17.80 -7.15
CA TYR A 5 -3.07 16.55 -6.47
C TYR A 5 -3.44 15.31 -7.31
N ILE A 6 -4.52 15.35 -8.10
CA ILE A 6 -4.91 14.26 -9.01
C ILE A 6 -3.87 14.09 -10.10
N ILE A 7 -3.39 15.19 -10.69
CA ILE A 7 -2.35 15.18 -11.73
C ILE A 7 -1.06 14.52 -11.19
N ILE A 8 -0.68 14.81 -9.94
CA ILE A 8 0.47 14.20 -9.29
C ILE A 8 0.26 12.70 -9.09
N MET A 9 -0.93 12.30 -8.66
CA MET A 9 -1.27 10.88 -8.49
C MET A 9 -1.19 10.13 -9.82
N GLU A 10 -1.78 10.70 -10.88
CA GLU A 10 -1.77 10.11 -12.23
C GLU A 10 -0.35 9.98 -12.78
N ASP A 11 0.51 10.99 -12.60
CA ASP A 11 1.92 10.93 -13.02
C ASP A 11 2.68 9.80 -12.31
N ILE A 12 2.46 9.64 -11.00
CA ILE A 12 3.11 8.57 -10.23
C ILE A 12 2.58 7.20 -10.66
N LYS A 13 1.27 7.05 -10.86
CA LYS A 13 0.66 5.79 -11.34
C LYS A 13 1.20 5.39 -12.71
N LEU A 14 1.30 6.32 -13.65
CA LEU A 14 1.88 6.06 -14.96
C LEU A 14 3.35 5.61 -14.86
N ARG A 15 4.13 6.20 -13.96
CA ARG A 15 5.54 5.79 -13.74
C ARG A 15 5.67 4.43 -13.06
N LEU A 16 4.68 4.01 -12.31
CA LEU A 16 4.60 2.65 -11.76
C LEU A 16 4.26 1.64 -12.87
N GLU A 17 3.32 1.99 -13.76
CA GLU A 17 2.89 1.15 -14.87
C GLU A 17 3.98 0.99 -15.95
N ASP A 18 4.70 2.05 -16.27
CA ASP A 18 5.78 2.04 -17.29
C ASP A 18 7.12 1.50 -16.74
N GLY A 19 7.19 1.20 -15.44
CA GLY A 19 8.38 0.65 -14.78
C GLY A 19 9.48 1.69 -14.50
N SER A 20 9.24 2.97 -14.69
CA SER A 20 10.22 4.03 -14.33
C SER A 20 10.30 4.26 -12.82
N LEU A 21 9.27 3.87 -12.08
CA LEU A 21 9.29 3.69 -10.63
C LEU A 21 9.18 2.20 -10.31
N ILE A 22 10.27 1.64 -9.81
CA ILE A 22 10.32 0.21 -9.45
C ILE A 22 9.90 0.00 -7.99
N ALA A 23 9.38 -1.20 -7.72
CA ALA A 23 9.03 -1.64 -6.38
C ALA A 23 10.18 -1.43 -5.37
N GLY A 24 9.88 -0.97 -4.17
CA GLY A 24 10.86 -0.63 -3.13
C GLY A 24 11.66 0.64 -3.38
N SER A 25 11.52 1.31 -4.53
CA SER A 25 12.25 2.54 -4.80
C SER A 25 11.71 3.72 -3.99
N LYS A 26 12.60 4.63 -3.65
CA LYS A 26 12.25 5.86 -2.94
C LYS A 26 11.62 6.86 -3.90
N LEU A 27 10.48 7.43 -3.52
CA LEU A 27 9.84 8.51 -4.26
C LEU A 27 10.55 9.86 -4.02
N PRO A 28 10.37 10.83 -4.94
CA PRO A 28 10.84 12.19 -4.74
C PRO A 28 10.28 12.79 -3.44
N SER A 29 11.05 13.64 -2.79
CA SER A 29 10.58 14.32 -1.59
C SER A 29 9.42 15.27 -1.90
N VAL A 30 8.60 15.55 -0.89
CA VAL A 30 7.49 16.54 -0.98
C VAL A 30 7.99 17.88 -1.55
N ARG A 31 9.20 18.29 -1.18
CA ARG A 31 9.81 19.54 -1.67
C ARG A 31 10.10 19.47 -3.17
N GLN A 32 10.75 18.40 -3.61
CA GLN A 32 11.09 18.20 -5.04
C GLN A 32 9.84 18.19 -5.92
N LEU A 33 8.78 17.43 -5.52
CA LEU A 33 7.55 17.41 -6.28
C LEU A 33 6.81 18.76 -6.26
N SER A 34 6.83 19.47 -5.13
CA SER A 34 6.17 20.78 -5.04
C SER A 34 6.83 21.81 -5.99
N GLU A 35 8.14 21.74 -6.13
CA GLU A 35 8.91 22.55 -7.09
C GLU A 35 8.61 22.13 -8.55
N TYR A 36 8.66 20.83 -8.84
CA TYR A 36 8.42 20.27 -10.17
C TYR A 36 7.01 20.58 -10.71
N PHE A 37 5.97 20.37 -9.90
CA PHE A 37 4.58 20.64 -10.29
C PHE A 37 4.13 22.08 -10.02
N SER A 38 5.02 22.96 -9.55
CA SER A 38 4.71 24.36 -9.18
C SER A 38 3.45 24.44 -8.33
N CYS A 39 3.41 23.67 -7.22
CA CYS A 39 2.28 23.57 -6.31
C CYS A 39 2.71 23.68 -4.85
N SER A 40 1.74 23.79 -3.94
CA SER A 40 2.03 23.80 -2.51
C SER A 40 2.47 22.42 -2.00
N LYS A 41 3.31 22.40 -0.96
CA LYS A 41 3.68 21.16 -0.27
C LYS A 41 2.46 20.36 0.21
N ASN A 42 1.42 21.05 0.66
CA ASN A 42 0.17 20.41 1.11
C ASN A 42 -0.54 19.66 -0.03
N THR A 43 -0.43 20.16 -1.26
CA THR A 43 -0.98 19.49 -2.46
C THR A 43 -0.26 18.16 -2.70
N VAL A 44 1.06 18.13 -2.56
CA VAL A 44 1.87 16.91 -2.70
C VAL A 44 1.59 15.94 -1.55
N ILE A 45 1.52 16.43 -0.32
CA ILE A 45 1.20 15.60 0.86
C ILE A 45 -0.17 14.95 0.67
N LYS A 46 -1.17 15.68 0.16
CA LYS A 46 -2.49 15.12 -0.14
C LYS A 46 -2.40 14.02 -1.21
N ALA A 47 -1.65 14.25 -2.29
CA ALA A 47 -1.44 13.24 -3.33
C ALA A 47 -0.80 11.96 -2.77
N TYR A 48 0.24 12.10 -1.95
CA TYR A 48 0.90 10.98 -1.31
C TYR A 48 -0.02 10.26 -0.32
N ALA A 49 -0.81 10.98 0.46
CA ALA A 49 -1.78 10.36 1.37
C ALA A 49 -2.85 9.54 0.63
N GLU A 50 -3.33 10.00 -0.53
CA GLU A 50 -4.27 9.23 -1.33
C GLU A 50 -3.61 8.00 -1.98
N LEU A 51 -2.37 8.11 -2.51
CA LEU A 51 -1.62 6.96 -3.02
C LEU A 51 -1.29 5.94 -1.93
N GLU A 52 -1.07 6.39 -0.69
CA GLU A 52 -0.85 5.55 0.48
C GLU A 52 -2.12 4.78 0.87
N LYS A 53 -3.30 5.43 0.79
CA LYS A 53 -4.60 4.75 0.97
C LYS A 53 -4.89 3.71 -0.11
N GLU A 54 -4.40 3.93 -1.33
CA GLU A 54 -4.49 2.97 -2.42
C GLU A 54 -3.43 1.86 -2.32
N HIS A 55 -2.59 1.87 -1.27
CA HIS A 55 -1.50 0.91 -1.03
C HIS A 55 -0.46 0.84 -2.16
N LEU A 56 -0.29 1.92 -2.92
CA LEU A 56 0.74 2.01 -3.97
C LEU A 56 2.09 2.46 -3.41
N ILE A 57 2.06 3.22 -2.33
CA ILE A 57 3.25 3.74 -1.64
C ILE A 57 3.09 3.61 -0.13
N TYR A 58 4.19 3.75 0.60
CA TYR A 58 4.19 3.80 2.06
C TYR A 58 5.21 4.82 2.58
N SER A 59 4.93 5.40 3.75
CA SER A 59 5.82 6.36 4.40
C SER A 59 6.75 5.67 5.38
N VAL A 60 8.01 6.11 5.39
CA VAL A 60 9.00 5.71 6.40
C VAL A 60 9.40 6.95 7.21
N PRO A 61 9.18 6.97 8.53
CA PRO A 61 9.50 8.13 9.37
C PRO A 61 10.94 8.59 9.18
N LYS A 62 11.14 9.90 8.98
CA LYS A 62 12.43 10.56 8.72
C LYS A 62 13.14 10.13 7.42
N SER A 63 12.62 9.19 6.66
CA SER A 63 13.21 8.70 5.41
C SER A 63 12.46 9.18 4.17
N GLY A 64 11.13 9.19 4.18
CA GLY A 64 10.28 9.64 3.07
C GLY A 64 9.32 8.56 2.60
N TYR A 65 8.91 8.62 1.33
CA TYR A 65 7.94 7.73 0.73
C TYR A 65 8.60 6.72 -0.19
N TYR A 66 8.06 5.51 -0.24
CA TYR A 66 8.59 4.38 -1.01
C TYR A 66 7.46 3.69 -1.76
N VAL A 67 7.78 3.12 -2.92
CA VAL A 67 6.86 2.27 -3.68
C VAL A 67 6.67 0.94 -2.96
N VAL A 68 5.42 0.49 -2.83
CA VAL A 68 5.12 -0.84 -2.28
C VAL A 68 5.73 -1.91 -3.18
N ASN A 69 6.36 -2.90 -2.56
CA ASN A 69 6.86 -4.06 -3.29
C ASN A 69 5.65 -4.92 -3.72
N GLU A 70 5.20 -4.78 -4.94
CA GLU A 70 4.46 -5.89 -5.54
C GLU A 70 5.39 -7.10 -5.58
N TYR A 71 4.87 -8.27 -5.21
CA TYR A 71 5.58 -9.55 -5.31
C TYR A 71 6.42 -9.58 -6.58
N GLN A 72 7.72 -9.30 -6.48
CA GLN A 72 8.62 -9.65 -7.56
C GLN A 72 8.55 -11.17 -7.64
N LYS A 73 7.99 -11.70 -8.74
CA LYS A 73 8.23 -13.08 -9.14
C LYS A 73 9.71 -13.35 -8.90
N ALA A 74 10.00 -14.24 -7.95
CA ALA A 74 11.36 -14.66 -7.66
C ALA A 74 12.08 -14.87 -8.98
N LYS A 75 13.18 -14.13 -9.21
CA LYS A 75 14.08 -14.46 -10.29
C LYS A 75 14.52 -15.90 -10.02
N GLU A 76 14.34 -16.74 -11.01
CA GLU A 76 14.84 -18.12 -11.06
C GLU A 76 16.38 -18.11 -10.93
N GLU A 77 16.89 -17.96 -9.70
CA GLU A 77 18.21 -18.47 -9.35
C GLU A 77 17.96 -19.90 -8.90
N ASN A 78 18.76 -20.84 -9.38
CA ASN A 78 18.68 -22.29 -9.13
C ASN A 78 18.37 -22.61 -7.66
N GLU A 79 17.13 -22.48 -7.26
CA GLU A 79 16.70 -22.71 -5.90
C GLU A 79 16.47 -24.20 -5.70
N VAL A 80 17.17 -24.76 -4.75
CA VAL A 80 16.85 -26.07 -4.18
C VAL A 80 15.43 -25.96 -3.63
N ILE A 81 14.46 -26.62 -4.26
CA ILE A 81 13.08 -26.66 -3.77
C ILE A 81 13.08 -27.48 -2.48
N ASP A 82 12.98 -26.81 -1.34
CA ASP A 82 12.89 -27.45 -0.05
C ASP A 82 11.46 -27.89 0.26
N PHE A 83 11.18 -29.18 0.09
CA PHE A 83 9.91 -29.80 0.43
C PHE A 83 9.76 -30.14 1.92
N LEU A 84 10.79 -29.93 2.73
CA LEU A 84 10.81 -30.30 4.15
C LEU A 84 10.42 -29.13 5.06
N SER A 85 10.67 -27.90 4.65
CA SER A 85 10.26 -26.72 5.42
C SER A 85 8.84 -26.31 5.09
N ALA A 86 7.98 -26.21 6.09
CA ALA A 86 6.61 -25.74 5.96
C ALA A 86 6.47 -24.20 6.06
N GLY A 87 7.60 -23.49 6.21
CA GLY A 87 7.61 -22.03 6.37
C GLY A 87 7.76 -21.30 5.02
N PRO A 88 7.17 -20.11 4.86
CA PRO A 88 7.44 -19.29 3.70
C PRO A 88 8.90 -18.85 3.67
N ASP A 89 9.47 -18.66 2.47
CA ASP A 89 10.82 -18.10 2.31
C ASP A 89 10.88 -16.73 2.99
N LYS A 90 12.00 -16.46 3.67
CA LYS A 90 12.24 -15.21 4.39
C LYS A 90 12.19 -13.98 3.48
N ASN A 91 12.52 -14.15 2.19
CA ASN A 91 12.53 -13.08 1.20
C ASN A 91 11.15 -12.82 0.56
N VAL A 92 10.18 -13.71 0.80
CA VAL A 92 8.82 -13.61 0.23
C VAL A 92 7.87 -12.81 1.12
N MET A 93 8.17 -12.70 2.43
CA MET A 93 7.31 -11.96 3.36
C MET A 93 7.52 -10.45 3.24
N PRO A 94 6.53 -9.68 2.78
CA PRO A 94 6.58 -8.22 2.69
C PRO A 94 6.39 -7.59 4.09
N TYR A 95 7.35 -7.82 4.99
CA TYR A 95 7.20 -7.43 6.40
C TYR A 95 7.09 -5.91 6.60
N VAL A 96 7.72 -5.11 5.74
CA VAL A 96 7.69 -3.64 5.81
C VAL A 96 6.29 -3.13 5.47
N GLU A 97 5.71 -3.65 4.39
CA GLU A 97 4.36 -3.33 3.95
C GLU A 97 3.32 -3.80 4.97
N PHE A 98 3.52 -5.00 5.52
CA PHE A 98 2.66 -5.53 6.57
C PHE A 98 2.73 -4.66 7.84
N GLN A 99 3.92 -4.25 8.28
CA GLN A 99 4.10 -3.33 9.39
C GLN A 99 3.40 -2.00 9.13
N HIS A 100 3.50 -1.48 7.90
CA HIS A 100 2.81 -0.25 7.51
C HIS A 100 1.28 -0.41 7.63
N CYS A 101 0.71 -1.48 7.09
CA CYS A 101 -0.73 -1.77 7.21
C CYS A 101 -1.17 -1.89 8.68
N MET A 102 -0.38 -2.55 9.52
CA MET A 102 -0.66 -2.65 10.95
C MET A 102 -0.66 -1.28 11.63
N ASN A 103 0.34 -0.44 11.35
CA ASN A 103 0.42 0.91 11.91
C ASN A 103 -0.79 1.75 11.47
N GLN A 104 -1.18 1.69 10.19
CA GLN A 104 -2.38 2.37 9.71
C GLN A 104 -3.65 1.89 10.41
N ALA A 105 -3.81 0.58 10.60
CA ALA A 105 -4.96 0.03 11.32
C ALA A 105 -5.01 0.52 12.78
N ILE A 106 -3.87 0.55 13.47
CA ILE A 106 -3.76 1.07 14.84
C ILE A 106 -4.11 2.56 14.88
N ASP A 107 -3.57 3.37 13.96
CA ASP A 107 -3.83 4.81 13.91
C ASP A 107 -5.30 5.13 13.59
N GLN A 108 -5.93 4.31 12.75
CA GLN A 108 -7.32 4.49 12.33
C GLN A 108 -8.32 4.07 13.40
N TYR A 109 -8.10 2.91 14.02
CA TYR A 109 -9.08 2.30 14.94
C TYR A 109 -8.74 2.49 16.42
N LYS A 110 -7.47 2.81 16.74
CA LYS A 110 -7.02 3.12 18.12
C LYS A 110 -7.54 2.12 19.14
N GLU A 111 -8.31 2.63 20.11
CA GLU A 111 -8.84 1.86 21.21
C GLU A 111 -9.88 0.81 20.78
N GLU A 112 -10.56 1.02 19.66
CA GLU A 112 -11.56 0.09 19.13
C GLU A 112 -10.97 -1.28 18.77
N LEU A 113 -9.67 -1.35 18.41
CA LEU A 113 -8.99 -2.63 18.15
C LEU A 113 -8.88 -3.52 19.37
N PHE A 114 -8.93 -2.95 20.56
CA PHE A 114 -8.71 -3.65 21.84
C PHE A 114 -9.98 -3.82 22.65
N THR A 115 -11.12 -3.40 22.10
CA THR A 115 -12.43 -3.54 22.74
C THR A 115 -13.26 -4.61 22.02
N TYR A 116 -14.18 -5.24 22.73
CA TYR A 116 -15.19 -6.09 22.10
C TYR A 116 -16.13 -5.20 21.29
N SER A 117 -16.00 -5.26 19.98
CA SER A 117 -16.89 -4.62 19.03
C SER A 117 -18.04 -5.56 18.63
N ASP A 118 -18.69 -5.26 17.52
CA ASP A 118 -19.75 -6.09 16.94
C ASP A 118 -19.33 -7.57 16.86
N GLN A 119 -20.23 -8.49 17.17
CA GLN A 119 -19.99 -9.95 17.10
C GLN A 119 -19.55 -10.42 15.71
N GLN A 120 -19.91 -9.67 14.67
CA GLN A 120 -19.53 -9.94 13.29
C GLN A 120 -18.17 -9.32 12.91
N GLY A 121 -17.53 -8.58 13.79
CA GLY A 121 -16.28 -7.86 13.55
C GLY A 121 -16.46 -6.52 12.84
N LEU A 122 -15.35 -5.85 12.56
CA LEU A 122 -15.35 -4.51 11.98
C LEU A 122 -16.04 -4.47 10.60
N TYR A 123 -17.00 -3.57 10.45
CA TYR A 123 -17.73 -3.38 9.19
C TYR A 123 -16.81 -3.09 8.00
N SER A 124 -15.77 -2.26 8.20
CA SER A 124 -14.75 -1.96 7.19
C SER A 124 -14.01 -3.21 6.71
N LEU A 125 -13.68 -4.13 7.59
CA LEU A 125 -13.09 -5.43 7.24
C LEU A 125 -14.05 -6.27 6.41
N ARG A 126 -15.33 -6.35 6.83
CA ARG A 126 -16.37 -7.10 6.08
C ARG A 126 -16.54 -6.58 4.66
N VAL A 127 -16.53 -5.25 4.46
CA VAL A 127 -16.57 -4.62 3.13
C VAL A 127 -15.37 -5.03 2.26
N GLN A 128 -14.16 -5.06 2.83
CA GLN A 128 -12.98 -5.48 2.08
C GLN A 128 -12.99 -6.98 1.77
N LEU A 129 -13.48 -7.80 2.70
CA LEU A 129 -13.66 -9.24 2.46
C LEU A 129 -14.65 -9.52 1.33
N VAL A 130 -15.75 -8.76 1.23
CA VAL A 130 -16.69 -8.88 0.10
C VAL A 130 -15.96 -8.63 -1.22
N LYS A 131 -15.19 -7.55 -1.34
CA LYS A 131 -14.41 -7.25 -2.54
C LYS A 131 -13.39 -8.35 -2.88
N TYR A 132 -12.73 -8.90 -1.87
CA TYR A 132 -11.80 -10.00 -2.05
C TYR A 132 -12.50 -11.27 -2.56
N LEU A 133 -13.68 -11.59 -2.00
CA LEU A 133 -14.49 -12.73 -2.39
C LEU A 133 -15.06 -12.59 -3.82
N GLU A 134 -15.41 -11.37 -4.24
CA GLU A 134 -15.83 -11.09 -5.62
C GLU A 134 -14.75 -11.49 -6.64
N ASN A 135 -13.47 -11.28 -6.33
CA ASN A 135 -12.36 -11.73 -7.18
C ASN A 135 -12.28 -13.26 -7.29
N LEU A 136 -12.81 -13.97 -6.29
CA LEU A 136 -12.92 -15.43 -6.28
C LEU A 136 -14.28 -15.94 -6.81
N GLN A 137 -15.07 -15.05 -7.44
CA GLN A 137 -16.42 -15.32 -7.96
C GLN A 137 -17.44 -15.72 -6.86
N VAL A 138 -17.20 -15.34 -5.62
CA VAL A 138 -18.14 -15.50 -4.50
C VAL A 138 -18.81 -14.16 -4.21
N PHE A 139 -20.11 -14.08 -4.49
CA PHE A 139 -20.89 -12.84 -4.31
C PHE A 139 -21.65 -12.90 -3.00
N THR A 140 -21.40 -11.94 -2.13
CA THR A 140 -22.03 -11.81 -0.80
C THR A 140 -22.20 -10.33 -0.43
N LYS A 141 -22.74 -10.07 0.76
CA LYS A 141 -22.89 -8.71 1.30
C LYS A 141 -22.17 -8.59 2.63
N PRO A 142 -21.78 -7.39 3.05
CA PRO A 142 -21.06 -7.16 4.31
C PRO A 142 -21.97 -7.15 5.56
N GLU A 143 -23.19 -7.64 5.44
CA GLU A 143 -24.19 -7.70 6.53
C GLU A 143 -23.85 -8.76 7.57
#